data_bfcd10d0e33d8d2b4af2978379e81a58
#
_entry.id   bfcd10d0e33d8d2b4af2978379e81a58
#
_cell.length_a   1.000
_cell.length_b   1.000
_cell.length_c   1.000
_cell.angle_alpha   90.00
_cell.angle_beta   90.00
_cell.angle_gamma   90.00
#
_symmetry.space_group_name_H-M   'P 1'
#
loop_
_entity.id
_entity.type
_entity.pdbx_description
1 polymer ?
#
loop_
_entity_poly.entity_id
_entity_poly.type
_entity_poly.pdbx_seq_one_letter_code
_entity_poly.pdbx_strand_id
1 'polypeptide(L)'
;MKEFNWNEFKKEKIAVHCNTMQGTKDFINKCYENNIDWCDASKSETLSFLCKHYNSNRYFDFDCHSLEWDEKSFYSDRGYKIIEWD
;
A
#
# COMPACT_ATOMS: atom_id res chain seq x y z
N MET A 1 12.70 -4.02 10.30
CA MET A 1 11.86 -3.00 9.66
C MET A 1 11.51 -1.92 10.66
N LYS A 2 11.45 -0.69 10.21
CA LYS A 2 11.07 0.42 11.07
C LYS A 2 9.59 0.33 11.45
N GLU A 3 9.26 0.90 12.59
CA GLU A 3 7.86 1.05 12.96
C GLU A 3 7.11 1.87 11.93
N PHE A 4 5.93 1.43 11.58
CA PHE A 4 5.08 2.11 10.64
C PHE A 4 3.82 2.57 11.36
N ASN A 5 3.47 3.85 11.20
CA ASN A 5 2.33 4.41 11.91
C ASN A 5 1.06 4.22 11.08
N TRP A 6 0.28 3.20 11.43
CA TRP A 6 -0.93 2.85 10.71
C TRP A 6 -2.02 3.91 10.82
N ASN A 7 -2.09 4.61 11.96
CA ASN A 7 -3.06 5.69 12.13
C ASN A 7 -2.75 6.86 11.19
N GLU A 8 -1.48 7.20 11.04
CA GLU A 8 -1.09 8.24 10.11
C GLU A 8 -1.36 7.84 8.68
N PHE A 9 -1.10 6.58 8.35
CA PHE A 9 -1.36 6.06 7.00
C PHE A 9 -2.82 6.23 6.63
N LYS A 10 -3.73 6.01 7.59
CA LYS A 10 -5.17 6.13 7.36
C LYS A 10 -5.65 7.58 7.26
N LYS A 11 -4.97 8.51 7.88
CA LYS A 11 -5.43 9.90 8.01
C LYS A 11 -4.65 10.91 7.19
N GLU A 12 -3.35 10.68 7.02
CA GLU A 12 -2.47 11.62 6.35
C GLU A 12 -2.25 11.21 4.89
N LYS A 13 -1.65 12.12 4.13
CA LYS A 13 -1.30 11.83 2.73
C LYS A 13 0.02 11.07 2.71
N ILE A 14 -0.05 9.76 2.82
CA ILE A 14 1.11 8.90 2.83
C ILE A 14 0.95 7.84 1.75
N ALA A 15 1.98 7.67 0.93
CA ALA A 15 2.03 6.60 -0.06
C ALA A 15 3.21 5.69 0.25
N VAL A 16 2.98 4.39 0.19
CA VAL A 16 3.99 3.38 0.52
C VAL A 16 4.47 2.73 -0.76
N HIS A 17 5.78 2.66 -0.91
CA HIS A 17 6.43 2.02 -2.05
C HIS A 17 7.12 0.74 -1.61
N CYS A 18 6.88 -0.34 -2.35
CA CYS A 18 7.53 -1.62 -2.12
C CYS A 18 8.37 -1.97 -3.35
N ASN A 19 9.68 -2.11 -3.17
CA ASN A 19 10.60 -2.36 -4.28
C ASN A 19 10.52 -3.78 -4.81
N THR A 20 10.05 -4.71 -3.99
CA THR A 20 10.05 -6.13 -4.35
C THR A 20 8.67 -6.73 -4.18
N MET A 21 8.44 -7.85 -4.84
CA MET A 21 7.19 -8.60 -4.65
C MET A 21 7.07 -9.08 -3.21
N GLN A 22 8.20 -9.50 -2.61
CA GLN A 22 8.18 -9.97 -1.22
C GLN A 22 7.79 -8.84 -0.27
N GLY A 23 8.34 -7.64 -0.49
CA GLY A 23 7.96 -6.46 0.30
C GLY A 23 6.48 -6.12 0.13
N THR A 24 5.97 -6.23 -1.10
CA THR A 24 4.56 -5.99 -1.37
C THR A 24 3.69 -6.97 -0.60
N LYS A 25 4.03 -8.24 -0.61
CA LYS A 25 3.27 -9.26 0.15
C LYS A 25 3.29 -8.96 1.64
N ASP A 26 4.46 -8.59 2.16
CA ASP A 26 4.59 -8.26 3.57
C ASP A 26 3.73 -7.05 3.94
N PHE A 27 3.78 -6.02 3.13
CA PHE A 27 2.98 -4.83 3.35
C PHE A 27 1.48 -5.16 3.36
N ILE A 28 1.02 -5.92 2.38
CA ILE A 28 -0.40 -6.29 2.30
C ILE A 28 -0.82 -7.15 3.50
N ASN A 29 0.02 -8.08 3.92
CA ASN A 29 -0.27 -8.86 5.12
C ASN A 29 -0.46 -7.95 6.34
N LYS A 30 0.41 -6.95 6.50
CA LYS A 30 0.32 -6.01 7.61
C LYS A 30 -0.92 -5.13 7.51
N CYS A 31 -1.30 -4.74 6.30
CA CYS A 31 -2.53 -3.97 6.10
C CYS A 31 -3.73 -4.75 6.62
N TYR A 32 -3.86 -6.02 6.24
CA TYR A 32 -5.00 -6.81 6.69
C TYR A 32 -4.98 -7.07 8.20
N GLU A 33 -3.79 -7.18 8.80
CA GLU A 33 -3.65 -7.27 10.25
C GLU A 33 -4.16 -6.01 10.94
N ASN A 34 -4.16 -4.89 10.24
CA ASN A 34 -4.60 -3.59 10.77
C ASN A 34 -5.98 -3.17 10.24
N ASN A 35 -6.75 -4.13 9.76
CA ASN A 35 -8.10 -3.90 9.26
C ASN A 35 -8.17 -2.96 8.06
N ILE A 36 -7.15 -3.01 7.24
CA ILE A 36 -7.11 -2.25 5.98
C ILE A 36 -7.19 -3.27 4.86
N ASP A 37 -8.27 -3.21 4.09
CA ASP A 37 -8.45 -4.14 2.98
C ASP A 37 -8.45 -3.42 1.64
N TRP A 38 -8.57 -4.20 0.58
CA TRP A 38 -8.64 -3.69 -0.79
C TRP A 38 -10.04 -3.93 -1.32
N CYS A 39 -10.89 -2.90 -1.27
CA CYS A 39 -12.24 -2.94 -1.83
C CYS A 39 -13.03 -4.18 -1.39
N ASP A 40 -12.97 -4.49 -0.09
CA ASP A 40 -13.66 -5.66 0.50
C ASP A 40 -13.19 -7.01 -0.03
N ALA A 41 -12.08 -7.04 -0.76
CA ALA A 41 -11.49 -8.30 -1.19
C ALA A 41 -10.80 -9.00 -0.02
N SER A 42 -10.75 -10.32 -0.03
CA SER A 42 -10.01 -11.06 0.97
C SER A 42 -8.51 -10.86 0.76
N LYS A 43 -7.72 -11.17 1.80
CA LYS A 43 -6.27 -11.06 1.69
C LYS A 43 -5.73 -11.95 0.57
N SER A 44 -6.23 -13.17 0.44
CA SER A 44 -5.73 -14.07 -0.59
C SER A 44 -6.09 -13.59 -1.99
N GLU A 45 -7.27 -13.01 -2.16
CA GLU A 45 -7.66 -12.43 -3.45
C GLU A 45 -6.75 -11.26 -3.82
N THR A 46 -6.47 -10.39 -2.85
CA THR A 46 -5.60 -9.24 -3.07
C THR A 46 -4.19 -9.68 -3.42
N LEU A 47 -3.63 -10.63 -2.68
CA LEU A 47 -2.30 -11.14 -2.96
C LEU A 47 -2.21 -11.80 -4.34
N SER A 48 -3.24 -12.54 -4.72
CA SER A 48 -3.29 -13.18 -6.03
C SER A 48 -3.30 -12.13 -7.14
N PHE A 49 -4.12 -11.11 -6.99
CA PHE A 49 -4.20 -10.01 -7.95
C PHE A 49 -2.85 -9.32 -8.11
N LEU A 50 -2.21 -8.98 -6.98
CA LEU A 50 -0.94 -8.27 -7.00
C LEU A 50 0.18 -9.12 -7.58
N CYS A 51 0.17 -10.42 -7.35
CA CYS A 51 1.16 -11.31 -7.97
C CYS A 51 1.07 -11.29 -9.49
N LYS A 52 -0.15 -11.20 -10.02
CA LYS A 52 -0.34 -11.14 -11.47
C LYS A 52 0.03 -9.80 -12.08
N HIS A 53 -0.16 -8.73 -11.32
CA HIS A 53 -0.04 -7.37 -11.83
C HIS A 53 1.07 -6.58 -11.15
N TYR A 54 2.04 -7.25 -10.55
CA TYR A 54 3.12 -6.58 -9.85
C TYR A 54 3.86 -5.62 -10.76
N ASN A 55 4.12 -4.43 -10.21
CA ASN A 55 4.88 -3.40 -10.90
C ASN A 55 5.58 -2.58 -9.83
N SER A 56 6.92 -2.51 -9.89
CA SER A 56 7.71 -1.78 -8.90
C SER A 56 7.45 -0.28 -8.91
N ASN A 57 6.72 0.23 -9.90
CA ASN A 57 6.35 1.64 -9.97
C ASN A 57 5.02 1.93 -9.29
N ARG A 58 4.40 0.95 -8.65
CA ARG A 58 3.15 1.17 -7.94
C ARG A 58 3.40 1.57 -6.50
N TYR A 59 2.60 2.52 -6.05
CA TYR A 59 2.64 3.05 -4.70
C TYR A 59 1.25 2.86 -4.12
N PHE A 60 1.16 2.64 -2.81
CA PHE A 60 -0.11 2.32 -2.15
C PHE A 60 -0.48 3.40 -1.17
N ASP A 61 -1.77 3.78 -1.15
CA ASP A 61 -2.28 4.67 -0.12
C ASP A 61 -3.62 4.14 0.39
N PHE A 62 -4.10 4.76 1.46
CA PHE A 62 -5.41 4.46 2.01
C PHE A 62 -6.34 5.62 1.66
N ASP A 63 -7.40 5.34 0.91
CA ASP A 63 -8.36 6.36 0.51
C ASP A 63 -9.73 6.05 1.11
N CYS A 64 -10.10 6.78 2.15
CA CYS A 64 -11.40 6.73 2.82
C CYS A 64 -11.80 5.35 3.34
N HIS A 65 -11.81 4.35 2.50
CA HIS A 65 -12.37 3.04 2.83
C HIS A 65 -11.44 1.87 2.55
N SER A 66 -10.47 2.03 1.65
CA SER A 66 -9.68 0.89 1.22
C SER A 66 -8.33 1.32 0.68
N LEU A 67 -7.48 0.33 0.46
CA LEU A 67 -6.22 0.55 -0.24
C LEU A 67 -6.47 0.94 -1.68
N GLU A 68 -5.60 1.81 -2.19
CA GLU A 68 -5.53 2.14 -3.61
C GLU A 68 -4.07 2.15 -4.04
N TRP A 69 -3.85 2.05 -5.33
CA TRP A 69 -2.50 2.15 -5.86
C TRP A 69 -2.46 3.04 -7.09
N ASP A 70 -1.30 3.67 -7.30
CA ASP A 70 -1.08 4.48 -8.49
C ASP A 70 0.42 4.68 -8.67
N GLU A 71 0.78 5.43 -9.69
CA GLU A 71 2.18 5.72 -9.97
C GLU A 71 2.70 6.83 -9.06
N LYS A 72 4.02 6.95 -8.99
CA LYS A 72 4.67 7.95 -8.14
C LYS A 72 4.19 9.37 -8.43
N SER A 73 4.05 9.70 -9.72
CA SER A 73 3.66 11.06 -10.12
C SER A 73 2.30 11.45 -9.56
N PHE A 74 1.37 10.49 -9.48
CA PHE A 74 0.07 10.75 -8.89
C PHE A 74 0.20 11.28 -7.47
N TYR A 75 1.06 10.64 -6.69
CA TYR A 75 1.22 11.00 -5.27
C TYR A 75 2.12 12.21 -5.07
N SER A 76 3.22 12.30 -5.81
CA SER A 76 4.13 13.42 -5.64
C SER A 76 3.48 14.74 -6.07
N ASP A 77 2.67 14.72 -7.12
CA ASP A 77 1.96 15.93 -7.58
C ASP A 77 0.92 16.41 -6.57
N ARG A 78 0.48 15.53 -5.68
CA ARG A 78 -0.54 15.84 -4.67
C ARG A 78 0.01 16.05 -3.28
N GLY A 79 1.33 16.08 -3.15
CA GLY A 79 1.98 16.38 -1.88
C GLY A 79 2.00 15.23 -0.89
N TYR A 80 1.90 14.00 -1.36
CA TYR A 80 1.98 12.83 -0.49
C TYR A 80 3.41 12.62 0.00
N LYS A 81 3.53 12.17 1.24
CA LYS A 81 4.79 11.70 1.79
C LYS A 81 5.02 10.27 1.30
N ILE A 82 6.18 10.02 0.69
CA ILE A 82 6.52 8.69 0.19
C ILE A 82 7.33 7.95 1.24
N ILE A 83 6.91 6.73 1.56
CA ILE A 83 7.62 5.87 2.51
C ILE A 83 8.03 4.60 1.79
N GLU A 84 9.31 4.25 1.90
CA GLU A 84 9.81 3.00 1.34
C GLU A 84 9.62 1.90 2.38
N TRP A 85 8.91 0.85 1.99
CA TRP A 85 8.60 -0.25 2.90
C TRP A 85 9.78 -1.21 3.06
N ASP A 86 10.46 -1.55 1.95
CA ASP A 86 11.58 -2.51 1.97
C ASP A 86 12.86 -1.98 1.32
#